data_6e3789069e1e6333d22a0cf31240584a
#
_entry.id   6e3789069e1e6333d22a0cf31240584a
#
_cell.length_a   1.000
_cell.length_b   1.000
_cell.length_c   1.000
_cell.angle_alpha   90.00
_cell.angle_beta   90.00
_cell.angle_gamma   90.00
#
_symmetry.space_group_name_H-M   'P 1'
#
loop_
_entity.id
_entity.type
_entity.pdbx_description
1 polymer ?
#
loop_
_entity_poly.entity_id
_entity_poly.type
_entity_poly.pdbx_seq_one_letter_code
_entity_poly.pdbx_strand_id
1 'polypeptide(L)'
;MTEIERALLDIAEVRERLGASQKFKGYSGIASILSGAFAIVAGIVQAVLLPDPVRGTHVYFAIWLICCAASVLVNYGAIAHWFVSDESVRDRWQTRTVGLAILPSVVLGASLSFALYDAGAAGFLPGVWCACYGAGLFASRTMVPRGVVPVAALFMLIGILLLFVPAAIALQWWIPAATFGFGQIAIGAFVLRERADSAKARA
;
A
#
# COMPACT_ATOMS: atom_id res chain seq x y z
N MET A 1 12.35 -32.97 29.13
CA MET A 1 12.71 -31.93 28.15
C MET A 1 14.22 -31.98 28.01
N THR A 2 14.70 -32.30 26.83
CA THR A 2 16.15 -32.38 26.53
C THR A 2 16.78 -30.99 26.46
N GLU A 3 18.10 -30.87 26.61
CA GLU A 3 18.79 -29.58 26.41
C GLU A 3 18.57 -29.02 25.02
N ILE A 4 18.45 -29.89 24.01
CA ILE A 4 18.17 -29.53 22.63
C ILE A 4 16.76 -28.92 22.50
N GLU A 5 15.74 -29.49 23.11
CA GLU A 5 14.38 -28.96 23.12
C GLU A 5 14.32 -27.57 23.77
N ARG A 6 15.06 -27.36 24.86
CA ARG A 6 15.18 -26.07 25.52
C ARG A 6 15.84 -25.02 24.60
N ALA A 7 16.96 -25.37 23.96
CA ALA A 7 17.66 -24.50 23.05
C ALA A 7 16.79 -24.11 21.82
N LEU A 8 15.98 -25.04 21.30
CA LEU A 8 15.05 -24.77 20.20
C LEU A 8 13.94 -23.81 20.63
N LEU A 9 13.42 -23.93 21.84
CA LEU A 9 12.43 -23.00 22.38
C LEU A 9 13.02 -21.60 22.60
N ASP A 10 14.23 -21.50 23.12
CA ASP A 10 14.94 -20.23 23.31
C ASP A 10 15.20 -19.54 21.95
N ILE A 11 15.61 -20.30 20.94
CA ILE A 11 15.79 -19.78 19.57
C ILE A 11 14.45 -19.31 18.99
N ALA A 12 13.37 -20.04 19.21
CA ALA A 12 12.03 -19.65 18.73
C ALA A 12 11.56 -18.35 19.41
N GLU A 13 11.76 -18.23 20.72
CA GLU A 13 11.44 -17.02 21.49
C GLU A 13 12.27 -15.82 21.03
N VAL A 14 13.58 -15.99 20.84
CA VAL A 14 14.46 -14.94 20.33
C VAL A 14 14.04 -14.50 18.91
N ARG A 15 13.70 -15.45 18.04
CA ARG A 15 13.19 -15.15 16.70
C ARG A 15 11.88 -14.38 16.73
N GLU A 16 10.97 -14.77 17.62
CA GLU A 16 9.68 -14.07 17.80
C GLU A 16 9.88 -12.64 18.32
N ARG A 17 10.73 -12.46 19.32
CA ARG A 17 11.11 -11.13 19.87
C ARG A 17 11.80 -10.26 18.82
N LEU A 18 12.71 -10.82 18.03
CA LEU A 18 13.37 -10.12 16.92
C LEU A 18 12.36 -9.75 15.82
N GLY A 19 11.47 -10.65 15.44
CA GLY A 19 10.41 -10.39 14.48
C GLY A 19 9.46 -9.28 14.92
N ALA A 20 9.03 -9.29 16.19
CA ALA A 20 8.21 -8.23 16.76
C ALA A 20 8.95 -6.87 16.80
N SER A 21 10.27 -6.89 17.00
CA SER A 21 11.09 -5.69 17.03
C SER A 21 11.45 -5.15 15.64
N GLN A 22 11.27 -5.93 14.57
CA GLN A 22 11.54 -5.52 13.18
C GLN A 22 10.35 -4.83 12.52
N LYS A 23 9.16 -4.85 13.13
CA LYS A 23 7.97 -4.20 12.55
C LYS A 23 8.13 -2.68 12.54
N PHE A 24 7.93 -2.12 11.35
CA PHE A 24 8.03 -0.68 11.14
C PHE A 24 6.90 0.08 11.85
N LYS A 25 7.25 0.87 12.86
CA LYS A 25 6.29 1.65 13.65
C LYS A 25 5.82 2.94 12.96
N GLY A 26 6.54 3.42 11.96
CA GLY A 26 6.24 4.67 11.26
C GLY A 26 5.09 4.58 10.24
N TYR A 27 4.57 3.38 9.95
CA TYR A 27 3.45 3.23 9.02
C TYR A 27 2.14 3.71 9.67
N SER A 28 1.61 4.83 9.23
CA SER A 28 0.42 5.44 9.83
C SER A 28 -0.87 4.80 9.30
N GLY A 29 -1.60 4.10 10.18
CA GLY A 29 -2.92 3.55 9.83
C GLY A 29 -3.94 4.64 9.47
N ILE A 30 -3.86 5.81 10.10
CA ILE A 30 -4.73 6.96 9.78
C ILE A 30 -4.40 7.49 8.37
N ALA A 31 -3.13 7.63 8.01
CA ALA A 31 -2.73 8.06 6.67
C ALA A 31 -3.22 7.11 5.59
N SER A 32 -3.19 5.79 5.84
CA SER A 32 -3.75 4.79 4.92
C SER A 32 -5.27 4.93 4.77
N ILE A 33 -6.01 5.12 5.87
CA ILE A 33 -7.47 5.32 5.82
C ILE A 33 -7.80 6.61 5.03
N LEU A 34 -7.07 7.69 5.25
CA LEU A 34 -7.25 8.93 4.49
C LEU A 34 -6.97 8.73 3.00
N SER A 35 -5.93 7.98 2.65
CA SER A 35 -5.63 7.63 1.25
C SER A 35 -6.77 6.82 0.62
N GLY A 36 -7.38 5.91 1.38
CA GLY A 36 -8.56 5.18 0.95
C GLY A 36 -9.77 6.09 0.72
N ALA A 37 -9.98 7.06 1.60
CA ALA A 37 -11.02 8.08 1.44
C ALA A 37 -10.79 8.94 0.19
N PHE A 38 -9.54 9.34 -0.09
CA PHE A 38 -9.19 10.06 -1.32
C PHE A 38 -9.50 9.24 -2.57
N ALA A 39 -9.23 7.93 -2.58
CA ALA A 39 -9.56 7.07 -3.70
C ALA A 39 -11.08 6.95 -3.93
N ILE A 40 -11.87 6.90 -2.87
CA ILE A 40 -13.34 6.90 -2.98
C ILE A 40 -13.83 8.24 -3.55
N VAL A 41 -13.32 9.36 -3.02
CA VAL A 41 -13.66 10.70 -3.53
C VAL A 41 -13.25 10.86 -4.99
N ALA A 42 -12.05 10.43 -5.37
CA ALA A 42 -11.58 10.45 -6.76
C ALA A 42 -12.50 9.63 -7.69
N GLY A 43 -12.97 8.47 -7.24
CA GLY A 43 -13.94 7.68 -7.97
C GLY A 43 -15.28 8.42 -8.16
N ILE A 44 -15.80 9.08 -7.12
CA ILE A 44 -17.01 9.88 -7.23
C ILE A 44 -16.80 11.06 -8.21
N VAL A 45 -15.67 11.74 -8.11
CA VAL A 45 -15.31 12.84 -9.04
C VAL A 45 -15.24 12.31 -10.48
N GLN A 46 -14.63 11.16 -10.69
CA GLN A 46 -14.60 10.51 -12.00
C GLN A 46 -15.99 10.18 -12.51
N ALA A 47 -16.86 9.60 -11.67
CA ALA A 47 -18.23 9.25 -12.05
C ALA A 47 -19.04 10.46 -12.54
N VAL A 48 -18.81 11.63 -11.92
CA VAL A 48 -19.52 12.88 -12.26
C VAL A 48 -18.91 13.57 -13.50
N LEU A 49 -17.58 13.65 -13.55
CA LEU A 49 -16.90 14.44 -14.59
C LEU A 49 -16.59 13.65 -15.86
N LEU A 50 -16.58 12.32 -15.79
CA LEU A 50 -16.09 11.46 -16.88
C LEU A 50 -17.02 10.27 -17.13
N PRO A 51 -18.20 10.47 -17.75
CA PRO A 51 -19.13 9.38 -18.06
C PRO A 51 -18.56 8.33 -19.02
N ASP A 52 -17.68 8.75 -19.95
CA ASP A 52 -16.98 7.86 -20.87
C ASP A 52 -15.45 7.91 -20.62
N PRO A 53 -14.90 7.04 -19.75
CA PRO A 53 -13.50 7.08 -19.42
C PRO A 53 -12.58 6.61 -20.54
N VAL A 54 -13.08 5.90 -21.54
CA VAL A 54 -12.30 5.44 -22.70
C VAL A 54 -11.97 6.62 -23.62
N ARG A 55 -12.92 7.53 -23.81
CA ARG A 55 -12.71 8.73 -24.62
C ARG A 55 -11.96 9.83 -23.88
N GLY A 56 -12.09 9.88 -22.56
CA GLY A 56 -11.48 10.91 -21.74
C GLY A 56 -10.29 10.41 -20.92
N THR A 57 -9.41 9.60 -21.49
CA THR A 57 -8.27 8.99 -20.78
C THR A 57 -7.32 10.01 -20.13
N HIS A 58 -7.20 11.21 -20.70
CA HIS A 58 -6.40 12.30 -20.10
C HIS A 58 -7.01 12.81 -18.79
N VAL A 59 -8.33 12.95 -18.71
CA VAL A 59 -9.04 13.35 -17.48
C VAL A 59 -8.95 12.22 -16.45
N TYR A 60 -9.15 10.97 -16.89
CA TYR A 60 -8.95 9.79 -16.06
C TYR A 60 -7.57 9.79 -15.41
N PHE A 61 -6.54 9.90 -16.23
CA PHE A 61 -5.16 9.90 -15.76
C PHE A 61 -4.88 11.04 -14.78
N ALA A 62 -5.37 12.25 -15.07
CA ALA A 62 -5.19 13.41 -14.20
C ALA A 62 -5.86 13.22 -12.83
N ILE A 63 -7.12 12.74 -12.78
CA ILE A 63 -7.83 12.50 -11.52
C ILE A 63 -7.06 11.53 -10.63
N TRP A 64 -6.63 10.40 -11.19
CA TRP A 64 -5.94 9.37 -10.42
C TRP A 64 -4.49 9.74 -10.07
N LEU A 65 -3.82 10.53 -10.91
CA LEU A 65 -2.50 11.09 -10.59
C LEU A 65 -2.58 12.07 -9.41
N ILE A 66 -3.58 12.94 -9.38
CA ILE A 66 -3.81 13.86 -8.26
C ILE A 66 -4.14 13.07 -6.98
N CYS A 67 -5.00 12.06 -7.06
CA CYS A 67 -5.31 11.18 -5.93
C CYS A 67 -4.06 10.47 -5.40
N CYS A 68 -3.23 9.95 -6.31
CA CYS A 68 -1.96 9.31 -5.96
C CYS A 68 -1.01 10.31 -5.26
N ALA A 69 -0.83 11.49 -5.83
CA ALA A 69 0.02 12.54 -5.25
C ALA A 69 -0.45 12.94 -3.85
N ALA A 70 -1.76 13.17 -3.65
CA ALA A 70 -2.33 13.47 -2.34
C ALA A 70 -2.09 12.34 -1.34
N SER A 71 -2.29 11.09 -1.75
CA SER A 71 -2.05 9.90 -0.93
C SER A 71 -0.57 9.76 -0.54
N VAL A 72 0.33 10.00 -1.48
CA VAL A 72 1.78 10.01 -1.25
C VAL A 72 2.15 11.09 -0.25
N LEU A 73 1.66 12.32 -0.44
CA LEU A 73 1.94 13.44 0.49
C LEU A 73 1.49 13.13 1.91
N VAL A 74 0.30 12.56 2.11
CA VAL A 74 -0.20 12.22 3.46
C VAL A 74 0.62 11.09 4.07
N ASN A 75 0.93 10.03 3.33
CA ASN A 75 1.71 8.91 3.86
C ASN A 75 3.16 9.29 4.15
N TYR A 76 3.83 9.97 3.22
CA TYR A 76 5.22 10.41 3.44
C TYR A 76 5.29 11.55 4.45
N GLY A 77 4.29 12.43 4.51
CA GLY A 77 4.18 13.45 5.55
C GLY A 77 4.08 12.82 6.94
N ALA A 78 3.28 11.77 7.10
CA ALA A 78 3.17 11.01 8.35
C ALA A 78 4.50 10.33 8.73
N ILE A 79 5.20 9.74 7.75
CA ILE A 79 6.52 9.12 7.94
C ILE A 79 7.57 10.17 8.30
N ALA A 80 7.59 11.32 7.61
CA ALA A 80 8.51 12.41 7.86
C ALA A 80 8.30 13.01 9.25
N HIS A 81 7.04 13.26 9.63
CA HIS A 81 6.70 13.74 10.97
C HIS A 81 7.20 12.77 12.05
N TRP A 82 6.94 11.47 11.86
CA TRP A 82 7.41 10.46 12.79
C TRP A 82 8.95 10.40 12.85
N PHE A 83 9.63 10.50 11.70
CA PHE A 83 11.10 10.47 11.61
C PHE A 83 11.76 11.66 12.33
N VAL A 84 11.14 12.83 12.30
CA VAL A 84 11.64 14.04 13.00
C VAL A 84 11.34 13.98 14.49
N SER A 85 10.22 13.34 14.89
CA SER A 85 9.76 13.28 16.28
C SER A 85 10.40 12.17 17.10
N ASP A 86 10.98 11.13 16.45
CA ASP A 86 11.57 9.97 17.12
C ASP A 86 13.09 10.00 16.98
N GLU A 87 13.81 10.05 18.12
CA GLU A 87 15.28 10.23 18.16
C GLU A 87 16.07 8.91 17.98
N SER A 88 15.42 7.75 17.85
CA SER A 88 16.12 6.47 17.82
C SER A 88 16.78 6.18 16.47
N VAL A 89 18.09 5.91 16.49
CA VAL A 89 18.89 5.52 15.31
C VAL A 89 18.34 4.26 14.63
N ARG A 90 17.77 3.34 15.43
CA ARG A 90 17.19 2.08 14.96
C ARG A 90 15.96 2.29 14.09
N ASP A 91 15.10 3.21 14.48
CA ASP A 91 13.84 3.49 13.80
C ASP A 91 14.10 4.20 12.46
N ARG A 92 15.16 5.01 12.37
CA ARG A 92 15.63 5.63 11.12
C ARG A 92 16.10 4.57 10.10
N TRP A 93 16.81 3.55 10.55
CA TRP A 93 17.26 2.46 9.69
C TRP A 93 16.08 1.65 9.15
N GLN A 94 15.09 1.35 9.98
CA GLN A 94 13.87 0.64 9.56
C GLN A 94 13.09 1.44 8.52
N THR A 95 12.92 2.75 8.70
CA THR A 95 12.27 3.64 7.75
C THR A 95 12.93 3.59 6.37
N ARG A 96 14.26 3.66 6.35
CA ARG A 96 15.03 3.57 5.11
C ARG A 96 14.84 2.21 4.42
N THR A 97 14.84 1.13 5.17
CA THR A 97 14.70 -0.23 4.62
C THR A 97 13.30 -0.46 4.02
N VAL A 98 12.24 0.00 4.68
CA VAL A 98 10.87 -0.06 4.14
C VAL A 98 10.73 0.79 2.89
N GLY A 99 11.25 2.02 2.91
CA GLY A 99 11.24 2.90 1.75
C GLY A 99 11.95 2.28 0.54
N LEU A 100 13.13 1.69 0.75
CA LEU A 100 13.88 0.99 -0.29
C LEU A 100 13.19 -0.28 -0.81
N ALA A 101 12.41 -0.97 0.02
CA ALA A 101 11.65 -2.15 -0.41
C ALA A 101 10.47 -1.79 -1.33
N ILE A 102 9.81 -0.65 -1.09
CA ILE A 102 8.64 -0.21 -1.86
C ILE A 102 9.04 0.61 -3.09
N LEU A 103 10.13 1.37 -3.02
CA LEU A 103 10.57 2.31 -4.05
C LEU A 103 10.64 1.72 -5.47
N PRO A 104 11.22 0.52 -5.71
CA PRO A 104 11.27 -0.05 -7.06
C PRO A 104 9.89 -0.25 -7.68
N SER A 105 8.92 -0.71 -6.89
CA SER A 105 7.55 -0.91 -7.37
C SER A 105 6.84 0.42 -7.69
N VAL A 106 7.10 1.47 -6.90
CA VAL A 106 6.54 2.81 -7.15
C VAL A 106 7.15 3.41 -8.41
N VAL A 107 8.48 3.33 -8.57
CA VAL A 107 9.18 3.83 -9.78
C VAL A 107 8.71 3.09 -11.02
N LEU A 108 8.60 1.76 -10.95
CA LEU A 108 8.10 0.94 -12.05
C LEU A 108 6.65 1.32 -12.40
N GLY A 109 5.78 1.43 -11.41
CA GLY A 109 4.38 1.82 -11.61
C GLY A 109 4.24 3.19 -12.24
N ALA A 110 5.03 4.17 -11.79
CA ALA A 110 5.05 5.52 -12.35
C ALA A 110 5.56 5.50 -13.81
N SER A 111 6.69 4.85 -14.08
CA SER A 111 7.26 4.77 -15.43
C SER A 111 6.30 4.09 -16.42
N LEU A 112 5.69 2.98 -16.01
CA LEU A 112 4.69 2.27 -16.82
C LEU A 112 3.43 3.11 -17.03
N SER A 113 3.03 3.94 -16.06
CA SER A 113 1.86 4.81 -16.20
C SER A 113 2.04 5.81 -17.35
N PHE A 114 3.18 6.47 -17.43
CA PHE A 114 3.47 7.41 -18.53
C PHE A 114 3.63 6.69 -19.85
N ALA A 115 4.36 5.57 -19.88
CA ALA A 115 4.57 4.80 -21.11
C ALA A 115 3.25 4.26 -21.70
N LEU A 116 2.38 3.69 -20.85
CA LEU A 116 1.08 3.18 -21.29
C LEU A 116 0.12 4.29 -21.71
N TYR A 117 0.16 5.42 -21.00
CA TYR A 117 -0.64 6.58 -21.38
C TYR A 117 -0.22 7.12 -22.77
N ASP A 118 1.07 7.30 -23.00
CA ASP A 118 1.63 7.77 -24.27
C ASP A 118 1.37 6.79 -25.41
N ALA A 119 1.42 5.49 -25.14
CA ALA A 119 1.10 4.44 -26.10
C ALA A 119 -0.41 4.28 -26.38
N GLY A 120 -1.30 5.09 -25.76
CA GLY A 120 -2.75 4.95 -25.89
C GLY A 120 -3.33 3.69 -25.23
N ALA A 121 -2.56 3.05 -24.34
CA ALA A 121 -2.90 1.81 -23.67
C ALA A 121 -3.41 2.04 -22.23
N ALA A 122 -4.11 3.15 -22.00
CA ALA A 122 -4.59 3.57 -20.67
C ALA A 122 -5.48 2.53 -19.96
N GLY A 123 -6.12 1.62 -20.70
CA GLY A 123 -6.93 0.52 -20.13
C GLY A 123 -6.15 -0.41 -19.20
N PHE A 124 -4.83 -0.49 -19.34
CA PHE A 124 -3.97 -1.30 -18.46
C PHE A 124 -3.59 -0.61 -17.15
N LEU A 125 -3.78 0.71 -17.03
CA LEU A 125 -3.35 1.49 -15.87
C LEU A 125 -3.85 0.93 -14.53
N PRO A 126 -5.15 0.63 -14.33
CA PRO A 126 -5.64 0.11 -13.07
C PRO A 126 -4.98 -1.21 -12.67
N GLY A 127 -4.77 -2.10 -13.66
CA GLY A 127 -4.09 -3.38 -13.45
C GLY A 127 -2.63 -3.19 -13.02
N VAL A 128 -1.89 -2.34 -13.72
CA VAL A 128 -0.50 -2.01 -13.40
C VAL A 128 -0.39 -1.36 -12.02
N TRP A 129 -1.26 -0.42 -11.68
CA TRP A 129 -1.24 0.23 -10.36
C TRP A 129 -1.49 -0.75 -9.23
N CYS A 130 -2.51 -1.60 -9.36
CA CYS A 130 -2.79 -2.62 -8.37
C CYS A 130 -1.65 -3.64 -8.24
N ALA A 131 -1.10 -4.13 -9.36
CA ALA A 131 -0.01 -5.10 -9.35
C ALA A 131 1.28 -4.52 -8.74
N CYS A 132 1.70 -3.33 -9.16
CA CYS A 132 2.88 -2.66 -8.63
C CYS A 132 2.73 -2.32 -7.15
N TYR A 133 1.56 -1.79 -6.74
CA TYR A 133 1.30 -1.48 -5.34
C TYR A 133 1.31 -2.74 -4.47
N GLY A 134 0.62 -3.79 -4.90
CA GLY A 134 0.61 -5.09 -4.23
C GLY A 134 2.00 -5.70 -4.11
N ALA A 135 2.82 -5.65 -5.18
CA ALA A 135 4.19 -6.14 -5.18
C ALA A 135 5.08 -5.36 -4.18
N GLY A 136 4.94 -4.03 -4.12
CA GLY A 136 5.66 -3.19 -3.15
C GLY A 136 5.29 -3.52 -1.70
N LEU A 137 4.00 -3.68 -1.41
CA LEU A 137 3.53 -4.10 -0.09
C LEU A 137 4.02 -5.51 0.26
N PHE A 138 3.98 -6.43 -0.69
CA PHE A 138 4.44 -7.81 -0.48
C PHE A 138 5.96 -7.88 -0.27
N ALA A 139 6.74 -7.05 -0.96
CA ALA A 139 8.17 -6.92 -0.73
C ALA A 139 8.50 -6.47 0.70
N SER A 140 7.64 -5.64 1.30
CA SER A 140 7.78 -5.17 2.68
C SER A 140 7.11 -6.06 3.74
N ARG A 141 6.65 -7.27 3.38
CA ARG A 141 5.85 -8.18 4.24
C ARG A 141 6.44 -8.50 5.61
N THR A 142 7.76 -8.48 5.75
CA THR A 142 8.44 -8.72 7.02
C THR A 142 8.34 -7.54 7.99
N MET A 143 8.02 -6.35 7.49
CA MET A 143 8.03 -5.09 8.23
C MET A 143 6.63 -4.52 8.46
N VAL A 144 5.61 -5.05 7.76
CA VAL A 144 4.21 -4.64 7.92
C VAL A 144 3.43 -5.65 8.78
N PRO A 145 2.26 -5.26 9.33
CA PRO A 145 1.36 -6.16 10.04
C PRO A 145 1.01 -7.41 9.22
N ARG A 146 0.90 -8.56 9.88
CA ARG A 146 0.56 -9.83 9.22
C ARG A 146 -0.74 -9.73 8.40
N GLY A 147 -1.73 -8.96 8.89
CA GLY A 147 -3.00 -8.74 8.18
C GLY A 147 -2.87 -7.96 6.86
N VAL A 148 -1.77 -7.25 6.64
CA VAL A 148 -1.52 -6.52 5.38
C VAL A 148 -1.08 -7.45 4.25
N VAL A 149 -0.45 -8.59 4.58
CA VAL A 149 0.08 -9.52 3.58
C VAL A 149 -1.01 -10.10 2.66
N PRO A 150 -2.16 -10.61 3.18
CA PRO A 150 -3.25 -11.04 2.29
C PRO A 150 -3.83 -9.90 1.46
N VAL A 151 -3.86 -8.68 1.97
CA VAL A 151 -4.32 -7.52 1.20
C VAL A 151 -3.35 -7.23 0.05
N ALA A 152 -2.02 -7.31 0.29
CA ALA A 152 -1.02 -7.18 -0.76
C ALA A 152 -1.16 -8.24 -1.85
N ALA A 153 -1.38 -9.50 -1.47
CA ALA A 153 -1.62 -10.60 -2.42
C ALA A 153 -2.91 -10.38 -3.23
N LEU A 154 -3.96 -9.87 -2.58
CA LEU A 154 -5.22 -9.55 -3.25
C LEU A 154 -5.03 -8.40 -4.27
N PHE A 155 -4.28 -7.36 -3.94
CA PHE A 155 -3.94 -6.29 -4.89
C PHE A 155 -3.20 -6.84 -6.10
N MET A 156 -2.22 -7.74 -5.91
CA MET A 156 -1.49 -8.36 -7.02
C MET A 156 -2.43 -9.19 -7.90
N LEU A 157 -3.28 -10.02 -7.29
CA LEU A 157 -4.25 -10.85 -8.02
C LEU A 157 -5.22 -9.99 -8.84
N ILE A 158 -5.84 -8.99 -8.21
CA ILE A 158 -6.74 -8.06 -8.88
C ILE A 158 -6.00 -7.33 -10.01
N GLY A 159 -4.76 -6.87 -9.74
CA GLY A 159 -3.95 -6.21 -10.75
C GLY A 159 -3.73 -7.08 -11.98
N ILE A 160 -3.33 -8.34 -11.78
CA ILE A 160 -3.14 -9.31 -12.87
C ILE A 160 -4.45 -9.53 -13.64
N LEU A 161 -5.56 -9.75 -12.95
CA LEU A 161 -6.85 -9.95 -13.59
C LEU A 161 -7.30 -8.76 -14.42
N LEU A 162 -7.09 -7.54 -13.92
CA LEU A 162 -7.44 -6.30 -14.64
C LEU A 162 -6.65 -6.09 -15.93
N LEU A 163 -5.49 -6.70 -16.10
CA LEU A 163 -4.73 -6.65 -17.36
C LEU A 163 -5.44 -7.38 -18.52
N PHE A 164 -6.37 -8.28 -18.21
CA PHE A 164 -7.14 -9.03 -19.19
C PHE A 164 -8.57 -8.51 -19.36
N VAL A 165 -8.95 -7.47 -18.62
CA VAL A 165 -10.28 -6.87 -18.68
C VAL A 165 -10.32 -5.77 -19.75
N PRO A 166 -11.39 -5.69 -20.58
CA PRO A 166 -11.53 -4.62 -21.57
C PRO A 166 -11.45 -3.23 -20.93
N ALA A 167 -10.84 -2.27 -21.63
CA ALA A 167 -10.64 -0.89 -21.14
C ALA A 167 -11.95 -0.22 -20.69
N ALA A 168 -13.06 -0.49 -21.39
CA ALA A 168 -14.38 0.03 -21.04
C ALA A 168 -14.86 -0.38 -19.63
N ILE A 169 -14.38 -1.50 -19.12
CA ILE A 169 -14.65 -1.97 -17.75
C ILE A 169 -13.52 -1.56 -16.81
N ALA A 170 -12.26 -1.78 -17.21
CA ALA A 170 -11.10 -1.51 -16.36
C ALA A 170 -11.01 -0.04 -15.91
N LEU A 171 -11.40 0.91 -16.76
CA LEU A 171 -11.39 2.34 -16.49
C LEU A 171 -12.63 2.85 -15.73
N GLN A 172 -13.57 1.97 -15.33
CA GLN A 172 -14.73 2.40 -14.57
C GLN A 172 -14.32 2.95 -13.20
N TRP A 173 -14.99 4.02 -12.78
CA TRP A 173 -14.70 4.76 -11.56
C TRP A 173 -14.67 3.89 -10.29
N TRP A 174 -15.54 2.87 -10.23
CA TRP A 174 -15.67 2.01 -9.06
C TRP A 174 -14.51 1.02 -8.91
N ILE A 175 -13.78 0.67 -9.98
CA ILE A 175 -12.66 -0.27 -9.92
C ILE A 175 -11.53 0.25 -9.03
N PRO A 176 -10.88 1.39 -9.35
CA PRO A 176 -9.82 1.89 -8.47
C PRO A 176 -10.38 2.45 -7.15
N ALA A 177 -11.63 2.94 -7.11
CA ALA A 177 -12.28 3.34 -5.86
C ALA A 177 -12.49 2.13 -4.92
N ALA A 178 -12.92 0.99 -5.44
CA ALA A 178 -13.07 -0.23 -4.64
C ALA A 178 -11.70 -0.81 -4.24
N THR A 179 -10.77 -0.96 -5.17
CA THR A 179 -9.46 -1.58 -4.90
C THR A 179 -8.63 -0.74 -3.96
N PHE A 180 -8.31 0.51 -4.32
CA PHE A 180 -7.51 1.40 -3.47
C PHE A 180 -8.31 1.96 -2.29
N GLY A 181 -9.60 2.27 -2.45
CA GLY A 181 -10.43 2.79 -1.37
C GLY A 181 -10.53 1.79 -0.21
N PHE A 182 -11.14 0.63 -0.45
CA PHE A 182 -11.30 -0.38 0.61
C PHE A 182 -9.97 -1.05 0.98
N GLY A 183 -9.07 -1.25 0.02
CA GLY A 183 -7.75 -1.81 0.29
C GLY A 183 -6.94 -0.98 1.26
N GLN A 184 -6.87 0.34 1.07
CA GLN A 184 -6.16 1.26 1.97
C GLN A 184 -6.83 1.36 3.34
N ILE A 185 -8.17 1.37 3.39
CA ILE A 185 -8.91 1.36 4.65
C ILE A 185 -8.61 0.07 5.42
N ALA A 186 -8.62 -1.09 4.75
CA ALA A 186 -8.29 -2.37 5.37
C ALA A 186 -6.85 -2.40 5.92
N ILE A 187 -5.87 -1.92 5.14
CA ILE A 187 -4.48 -1.79 5.59
C ILE A 187 -4.40 -0.93 6.84
N GLY A 188 -5.04 0.25 6.80
CA GLY A 188 -5.06 1.18 7.94
C GLY A 188 -5.68 0.55 9.18
N ALA A 189 -6.79 -0.18 9.04
CA ALA A 189 -7.46 -0.88 10.13
C ALA A 189 -6.55 -1.96 10.75
N PHE A 190 -5.86 -2.76 9.95
CA PHE A 190 -4.91 -3.77 10.46
C PHE A 190 -3.75 -3.13 11.22
N VAL A 191 -3.20 -2.01 10.72
CA VAL A 191 -2.13 -1.27 11.40
C VAL A 191 -2.60 -0.73 12.75
N LEU A 192 -3.78 -0.12 12.81
CA LEU A 192 -4.33 0.43 14.06
C LEU A 192 -4.64 -0.66 15.07
N ARG A 193 -5.22 -1.78 14.64
CA ARG A 193 -5.53 -2.94 15.49
C ARG A 193 -4.28 -3.52 16.12
N GLU A 194 -3.23 -3.76 15.33
CA GLU A 194 -1.97 -4.31 15.86
C GLU A 194 -1.30 -3.38 16.88
N ARG A 195 -1.41 -2.05 16.69
CA ARG A 195 -0.93 -1.08 17.68
C ARG A 195 -1.71 -1.15 18.98
N ALA A 196 -3.04 -1.25 18.91
CA ALA A 196 -3.89 -1.38 20.09
C ALA A 196 -3.58 -2.65 20.86
N ASP A 197 -3.42 -3.78 20.17
CA ASP A 197 -3.08 -5.06 20.80
C ASP A 197 -1.67 -5.03 21.45
N SER A 198 -0.71 -4.38 20.78
CA SER A 198 0.64 -4.18 21.32
C SER A 198 0.68 -3.26 22.56
N ALA A 199 -0.21 -2.27 22.63
CA ALA A 199 -0.35 -1.40 23.80
C ALA A 199 -0.94 -2.16 25.00
N LYS A 200 -1.97 -2.98 24.77
CA LYS A 200 -2.60 -3.81 25.80
C LYS A 200 -1.64 -4.87 26.40
N ALA A 201 -0.75 -5.44 25.58
CA ALA A 201 0.21 -6.44 26.01
C ALA A 201 1.34 -5.86 26.89
N ARG A 202 1.48 -4.52 26.95
CA ARG A 202 2.49 -3.82 27.76
C ARG A 202 1.95 -3.22 29.05
N ALA A 203 0.63 -3.09 29.16
CA ALA A 203 -0.07 -2.62 30.36
C ALA A 203 -0.38 -3.77 31.31
#